data_0565d1ac27825eaddf4b51b88772fdc1
#
_entry.id   0565d1ac27825eaddf4b51b88772fdc1
#
_cell.length_a   1.000
_cell.length_b   1.000
_cell.length_c   1.000
_cell.angle_alpha   90.00
_cell.angle_beta   90.00
_cell.angle_gamma   90.00
#
_symmetry.space_group_name_H-M   'P 1'
#
loop_
_entity.id
_entity.type
_entity.pdbx_description
1 polymer ?
#
loop_
_entity_poly.entity_id
_entity_poly.type
_entity_poly.pdbx_seq_one_letter_code
_entity_poly.pdbx_strand_id
1 'polypeptide(L)'
;MSWRTKLTWKVEWDDRARKELRKLDSPIQKEILSYLRVRIAGSKDPRVFGQSLSGNKAGLWRYRIGNYRLICRIEDHIFVVFVVGVGHRKEVYET
;
A
#
# COMPACT_ATOMS: atom_id res chain seq x y z
N MET A 1 2.66 -10.40 -27.93
CA MET A 1 2.53 -10.53 -27.53
C MET A 1 2.80 -10.49 -26.33
N SER A 2 3.17 -11.20 -25.87
CA SER A 2 3.37 -11.25 -24.62
C SER A 2 4.05 -10.14 -24.17
N TRP A 3 4.70 -9.66 -24.92
CA TRP A 3 5.34 -8.66 -24.54
C TRP A 3 4.39 -7.75 -24.04
N ARG A 4 3.32 -8.08 -24.19
CA ARG A 4 2.47 -7.31 -23.71
C ARG A 4 2.24 -7.62 -22.40
N THR A 5 2.83 -8.51 -21.84
CA THR A 5 2.67 -8.79 -20.56
C THR A 5 3.30 -7.71 -19.83
N LYS A 6 2.64 -6.75 -19.42
CA LYS A 6 3.15 -5.81 -18.71
C LYS A 6 3.37 -6.29 -17.41
N LEU A 7 4.40 -5.96 -16.74
CA LEU A 7 4.63 -6.29 -15.37
C LEU A 7 3.81 -5.34 -14.57
N THR A 8 2.71 -5.79 -14.08
CA THR A 8 1.89 -5.00 -13.20
C THR A 8 1.93 -5.60 -11.81
N TRP A 9 1.76 -4.76 -10.82
CA TRP A 9 1.80 -5.20 -9.44
C TRP A 9 0.40 -5.47 -8.95
N LYS A 10 0.24 -6.55 -8.15
CA LYS A 10 -1.03 -6.87 -7.56
C LYS A 10 -1.03 -6.28 -6.20
N VAL A 11 -2.14 -5.74 -5.75
CA VAL A 11 -2.28 -5.24 -4.41
C VAL A 11 -3.14 -6.22 -3.65
N GLU A 12 -2.61 -6.73 -2.55
CA GLU A 12 -3.35 -7.66 -1.70
C GLU A 12 -3.40 -7.10 -0.28
N TRP A 13 -4.36 -7.55 0.50
CA TRP A 13 -4.61 -7.00 1.81
C TRP A 13 -4.56 -8.07 2.87
N ASP A 14 -3.84 -7.78 3.95
CA ASP A 14 -3.91 -8.57 5.14
C ASP A 14 -5.32 -8.39 5.74
N ASP A 15 -5.84 -9.40 6.42
CA ASP A 15 -7.18 -9.33 6.97
C ASP A 15 -7.34 -8.17 7.94
N ARG A 16 -6.34 -7.93 8.76
CA ARG A 16 -6.38 -6.84 9.72
C ARG A 16 -6.44 -5.50 8.99
N ALA A 17 -5.62 -5.32 7.96
CA ALA A 17 -5.61 -4.07 7.21
C ALA A 17 -6.93 -3.86 6.49
N ARG A 18 -7.53 -4.93 5.99
CA ARG A 18 -8.83 -4.82 5.33
C ARG A 18 -9.90 -4.35 6.30
N LYS A 19 -9.86 -4.86 7.53
CA LYS A 19 -10.83 -4.42 8.54
C LYS A 19 -10.59 -2.96 8.91
N GLU A 20 -9.33 -2.55 8.99
CA GLU A 20 -9.02 -1.15 9.27
C GLU A 20 -9.55 -0.24 8.18
N LEU A 21 -9.39 -0.65 6.92
CA LEU A 21 -9.91 0.13 5.81
C LEU A 21 -11.42 0.29 5.91
N ARG A 22 -12.13 -0.79 6.26
CA ARG A 22 -13.57 -0.74 6.31
C ARG A 22 -14.12 0.18 7.38
N LYS A 23 -13.32 0.52 8.37
CA LYS A 23 -13.75 1.44 9.42
C LYS A 23 -13.66 2.89 9.00
N LEU A 24 -13.04 3.18 7.88
CA LEU A 24 -12.89 4.54 7.41
C LEU A 24 -14.12 4.98 6.63
N ASP A 25 -14.32 6.30 6.53
CA ASP A 25 -15.43 6.82 5.78
C ASP A 25 -15.30 6.44 4.31
N SER A 26 -16.43 6.29 3.66
CA SER A 26 -16.47 5.84 2.28
C SER A 26 -15.60 6.68 1.34
N PRO A 27 -15.62 8.01 1.40
CA PRO A 27 -14.74 8.79 0.52
C PRO A 27 -13.27 8.49 0.74
N ILE A 28 -12.87 8.24 1.99
CA ILE A 28 -11.48 7.93 2.30
C ILE A 28 -11.12 6.56 1.75
N GLN A 29 -12.01 5.59 1.89
CA GLN A 29 -11.77 4.27 1.33
C GLN A 29 -11.57 4.37 -0.18
N LYS A 30 -12.40 5.15 -0.86
CA LYS A 30 -12.30 5.30 -2.30
C LYS A 30 -10.98 5.95 -2.70
N GLU A 31 -10.55 6.93 -1.92
CA GLU A 31 -9.31 7.61 -2.22
C GLU A 31 -8.13 6.67 -2.09
N ILE A 32 -8.11 5.86 -1.05
CA ILE A 32 -7.03 4.89 -0.82
C ILE A 32 -7.01 3.85 -1.93
N LEU A 33 -8.18 3.29 -2.26
CA LEU A 33 -8.25 2.27 -3.29
C LEU A 33 -7.86 2.83 -4.66
N SER A 34 -8.25 4.06 -4.94
CA SER A 34 -7.88 4.71 -6.19
C SER A 34 -6.38 4.93 -6.27
N TYR A 35 -5.78 5.36 -5.17
CA TYR A 35 -4.33 5.57 -5.12
C TYR A 35 -3.61 4.27 -5.44
N LEU A 36 -4.03 3.19 -4.82
CA LEU A 36 -3.38 1.90 -5.04
C LEU A 36 -3.55 1.44 -6.48
N ARG A 37 -4.73 1.61 -7.04
CA ARG A 37 -4.97 1.18 -8.40
C ARG A 37 -4.20 2.01 -9.41
N VAL A 38 -4.20 3.33 -9.22
CA VAL A 38 -3.62 4.21 -10.22
C VAL A 38 -2.12 4.33 -10.08
N ARG A 39 -1.63 4.48 -8.85
CA ARG A 39 -0.22 4.76 -8.66
C ARG A 39 0.63 3.55 -8.37
N ILE A 40 0.08 2.55 -7.72
CA ILE A 40 0.88 1.42 -7.29
C ILE A 40 0.76 0.26 -8.27
N ALA A 41 -0.47 -0.15 -8.56
CA ALA A 41 -0.66 -1.36 -9.37
C ALA A 41 -0.08 -1.22 -10.77
N GLY A 42 -0.12 -0.02 -11.33
CA GLY A 42 0.38 0.18 -12.67
C GLY A 42 1.82 0.64 -12.76
N SER A 43 2.51 0.77 -11.64
CA SER A 43 3.86 1.32 -11.67
C SER A 43 4.88 0.25 -12.02
N LYS A 44 6.04 0.69 -12.47
CA LYS A 44 7.14 -0.23 -12.72
C LYS A 44 7.81 -0.61 -11.42
N ASP A 45 7.85 0.33 -10.48
CA ASP A 45 8.45 0.09 -9.18
C ASP A 45 7.62 0.82 -8.14
N PRO A 46 6.84 0.10 -7.34
CA PRO A 46 5.98 0.74 -6.35
C PRO A 46 6.72 1.51 -5.27
N ARG A 47 8.03 1.30 -5.14
CA ARG A 47 8.81 2.01 -4.14
C ARG A 47 8.94 3.49 -4.45
N VAL A 48 8.76 3.87 -5.69
CA VAL A 48 8.92 5.26 -6.10
C VAL A 48 7.97 6.20 -5.34
N PHE A 49 6.79 5.70 -5.01
CA PHE A 49 5.79 6.53 -4.34
C PHE A 49 5.80 6.39 -2.83
N GLY A 50 6.69 5.57 -2.30
CA GLY A 50 6.68 5.29 -0.88
C GLY A 50 7.96 5.68 -0.20
N GLN A 51 8.03 5.39 1.10
CA GLN A 51 9.21 5.65 1.88
C GLN A 51 9.49 4.43 2.73
N SER A 52 10.74 3.97 2.74
CA SER A 52 11.08 2.80 3.52
C SER A 52 11.08 3.15 5.00
N LEU A 53 10.74 2.20 5.82
CA LEU A 53 10.73 2.37 7.26
C LEU A 53 11.97 1.72 7.85
N SER A 54 12.32 2.14 9.08
CA SER A 54 13.51 1.64 9.71
C SER A 54 13.19 1.10 11.09
N GLY A 55 14.22 0.70 11.82
CA GLY A 55 14.06 0.18 13.17
C GLY A 55 13.33 -1.15 13.13
N ASN A 56 12.39 -1.33 14.04
CA ASN A 56 11.65 -2.58 14.10
C ASN A 56 10.63 -2.72 12.99
N LYS A 57 10.52 -1.72 12.11
CA LYS A 57 9.65 -1.80 10.96
C LYS A 57 10.44 -1.87 9.67
N ALA A 58 11.73 -2.18 9.77
CA ALA A 58 12.58 -2.29 8.57
C ALA A 58 12.00 -3.34 7.63
N GLY A 59 12.07 -3.05 6.35
CA GLY A 59 11.53 -3.95 5.33
C GLY A 59 10.12 -3.58 4.92
N LEU A 60 9.48 -2.66 5.61
CA LEU A 60 8.15 -2.20 5.25
C LEU A 60 8.24 -0.83 4.59
N TRP A 61 7.18 -0.49 3.87
CA TRP A 61 7.10 0.77 3.13
C TRP A 61 5.84 1.50 3.52
N ARG A 62 5.94 2.83 3.55
CA ARG A 62 4.82 3.67 3.91
C ARG A 62 4.39 4.48 2.71
N TYR A 63 3.09 4.51 2.45
CA TYR A 63 2.51 5.38 1.44
C TYR A 63 1.62 6.40 2.14
N ARG A 64 1.73 7.64 1.70
CA ARG A 64 0.99 8.72 2.31
C ARG A 64 -0.17 9.11 1.41
N ILE A 65 -1.38 9.04 1.91
CA ILE A 65 -2.57 9.38 1.16
C ILE A 65 -3.38 10.33 2.02
N GLY A 66 -3.26 11.63 1.74
CA GLY A 66 -3.90 12.63 2.59
C GLY A 66 -3.39 12.53 4.01
N ASN A 67 -4.29 12.42 4.97
CA ASN A 67 -3.92 12.27 6.37
C ASN A 67 -3.79 10.82 6.80
N TYR A 68 -3.82 9.91 5.84
CA TYR A 68 -3.76 8.49 6.15
C TYR A 68 -2.45 7.89 5.66
N ARG A 69 -2.09 6.77 6.27
CA ARG A 69 -0.86 6.07 5.91
C ARG A 69 -1.19 4.62 5.65
N LEU A 70 -0.57 4.07 4.63
CA LEU A 70 -0.61 2.64 4.38
C LEU A 70 0.76 2.09 4.69
N ILE A 71 0.80 0.94 5.36
CA ILE A 71 2.05 0.23 5.59
C ILE A 71 1.98 -1.03 4.75
N CYS A 72 3.00 -1.25 3.95
CA CYS A 72 2.98 -2.34 2.98
C CYS A 72 4.30 -3.09 2.97
N ARG A 73 4.20 -4.36 2.58
CA ARG A 73 5.38 -5.17 2.32
C ARG A 73 5.42 -5.40 0.83
N ILE A 74 6.55 -5.18 0.20
CA ILE A 74 6.68 -5.35 -1.24
C ILE A 74 7.37 -6.67 -1.51
N GLU A 75 6.65 -7.56 -2.18
CA GLU A 75 7.16 -8.90 -2.51
C GLU A 75 7.55 -8.90 -3.97
N ASP A 76 8.83 -8.68 -4.22
CA ASP A 76 9.32 -8.48 -5.58
C ASP A 76 9.15 -9.68 -6.49
N HIS A 77 9.46 -10.84 -5.99
CA HIS A 77 9.48 -12.02 -6.86
C HIS A 77 8.10 -12.51 -7.29
N ILE A 78 7.06 -11.98 -6.68
CA ILE A 78 5.70 -12.34 -7.11
C ILE A 78 4.92 -11.08 -7.50
N PHE A 79 5.57 -9.93 -7.53
CA PHE A 79 4.95 -8.68 -7.95
C PHE A 79 3.69 -8.35 -7.14
N VAL A 80 3.80 -8.44 -5.81
CA VAL A 80 2.68 -8.15 -4.92
C VAL A 80 3.08 -7.04 -3.96
N VAL A 81 2.17 -6.07 -3.78
CA VAL A 81 2.27 -5.10 -2.71
C VAL A 81 1.21 -5.51 -1.70
N PHE A 82 1.66 -5.95 -0.55
CA PHE A 82 0.80 -6.50 0.47
C PHE A 82 0.54 -5.46 1.54
N VAL A 83 -0.69 -4.99 1.66
CA VAL A 83 -1.03 -3.95 2.62
C VAL A 83 -1.23 -4.60 3.98
N VAL A 84 -0.42 -4.21 4.94
CA VAL A 84 -0.46 -4.81 6.27
C VAL A 84 -1.02 -3.87 7.32
N GLY A 85 -1.18 -2.59 7.00
CA GLY A 85 -1.79 -1.66 7.94
C GLY A 85 -2.29 -0.42 7.25
N VAL A 86 -3.34 0.18 7.80
CA VAL A 86 -3.86 1.43 7.30
C VAL A 86 -4.44 2.18 8.48
N GLY A 87 -4.21 3.48 8.55
CA GLY A 87 -4.76 4.27 9.61
C GLY A 87 -4.41 5.73 9.46
N HIS A 88 -4.94 6.54 10.36
CA HIS A 88 -4.59 7.93 10.41
C HIS A 88 -3.11 8.04 10.75
N ARG A 89 -2.46 9.07 10.22
CA ARG A 89 -1.01 9.18 10.39
C ARG A 89 -0.54 9.08 11.83
N LYS A 90 -1.33 9.58 12.77
CA LYS A 90 -0.93 9.51 14.16
C LYS A 90 -0.94 8.09 14.70
N GLU A 91 -1.96 7.34 14.32
CA GLU A 91 -2.08 5.97 14.80
C GLU A 91 -1.00 5.06 14.26
N VAL A 92 -0.68 5.24 13.00
CA VAL A 92 0.28 4.37 12.35
C VAL A 92 1.69 4.61 12.89
N TYR A 93 2.01 5.83 13.20
CA TYR A 93 3.34 6.12 13.67
C TYR A 93 3.59 5.74 15.12
N GLU A 94 2.57 5.56 15.88
CA GLU A 94 2.75 5.23 17.26
C GLU A 94 2.95 3.76 17.54
N THR A 95 2.86 2.94 16.55
CA THR A 95 3.05 1.51 16.78
C THR A 95 4.49 1.05 16.56
#